data_ba0c9fc4358590c6c4bdf4e0dbd92cd3
#
_entry.id   ba0c9fc4358590c6c4bdf4e0dbd92cd3
#
_cell.length_a   1.000
_cell.length_b   1.000
_cell.length_c   1.000
_cell.angle_alpha   90.00
_cell.angle_beta   90.00
_cell.angle_gamma   90.00
#
_symmetry.space_group_name_H-M   'P 1'
#
loop_
_entity.id
_entity.type
_entity.pdbx_description
1 polymer ?
#
loop_
_entity_poly.entity_id
_entity_poly.type
_entity_poly.pdbx_seq_one_letter_code
_entity_poly.pdbx_strand_id
1 'polypeptide(L)'
;MEVFRKQKKLMGNQFEICIIADSQESAEEPIQIAIMEIQRIEKLLTTFSESSQTNQINQNAGIKPVQVDQELIDLIKRANRISEITQGAFDLSYGSIDKSLWNFDVSMTSLPSAEIARKSIRLINYKNILLNEKNSTVFLKEKGMRIGFGGIGKGYAAEMAKKKLLELGIKNGIVNAAGDLCTWGRQIDGSEWTVGIADPNQKLRSIAQMNISERAIATSGNYEKFINIGGKKYSHTINPKTGLPITGISSVTIISSHAEIADAMATPVMVMGINAGLYMINQIKDIACMIIDDYGKIYFSNNINIK
;
A
#
# COMPACT_ATOMS: atom_id res chain seq x y z
N MET A 1 -30.05 12.79 8.20
CA MET A 1 -28.67 12.31 7.83
C MET A 1 -28.70 11.66 6.47
N GLU A 2 -27.74 11.98 5.61
CA GLU A 2 -27.59 11.46 4.23
C GLU A 2 -26.14 11.05 3.98
N VAL A 3 -25.91 10.27 2.91
CA VAL A 3 -24.57 9.83 2.50
C VAL A 3 -24.05 10.81 1.45
N PHE A 4 -22.92 11.44 1.73
CA PHE A 4 -22.21 12.34 0.82
C PHE A 4 -20.91 11.70 0.34
N ARG A 5 -20.69 11.78 -0.97
CA ARG A 5 -19.52 11.18 -1.62
C ARG A 5 -18.81 12.20 -2.51
N LYS A 6 -17.48 12.18 -2.47
CA LYS A 6 -16.66 12.98 -3.38
C LYS A 6 -15.48 12.15 -3.89
N GLN A 7 -15.32 12.17 -5.19
CA GLN A 7 -14.19 11.50 -5.85
C GLN A 7 -13.20 12.55 -6.33
N LYS A 8 -11.91 12.24 -6.21
CA LYS A 8 -10.82 13.10 -6.68
C LYS A 8 -9.59 12.28 -7.04
N LYS A 9 -8.89 12.68 -8.10
CA LYS A 9 -7.59 12.10 -8.46
C LYS A 9 -6.52 12.65 -7.53
N LEU A 10 -5.91 11.79 -6.69
CA LEU A 10 -4.89 12.10 -5.69
C LEU A 10 -3.85 10.98 -5.70
N MET A 11 -2.58 11.31 -5.45
CA MET A 11 -1.46 10.34 -5.43
C MET A 11 -1.41 9.46 -6.70
N GLY A 12 -1.80 10.05 -7.85
CA GLY A 12 -1.88 9.34 -9.13
C GLY A 12 -3.06 8.37 -9.28
N ASN A 13 -3.95 8.26 -8.30
CA ASN A 13 -5.06 7.31 -8.24
C ASN A 13 -6.40 8.00 -7.97
N GLN A 14 -7.51 7.29 -8.17
CA GLN A 14 -8.84 7.77 -7.83
C GLN A 14 -9.12 7.51 -6.36
N PHE A 15 -9.26 8.56 -5.56
CA PHE A 15 -9.75 8.50 -4.18
C PHE A 15 -11.23 8.79 -4.12
N GLU A 16 -11.93 8.14 -3.19
CA GLU A 16 -13.31 8.45 -2.83
C GLU A 16 -13.41 8.66 -1.32
N ILE A 17 -14.04 9.75 -0.90
CA ILE A 17 -14.39 10.03 0.48
C ILE A 17 -15.90 9.95 0.59
N CYS A 18 -16.39 9.12 1.48
CA CYS A 18 -17.81 8.92 1.77
C CYS A 18 -18.03 9.16 3.26
N ILE A 19 -18.95 10.08 3.61
CA ILE A 19 -19.33 10.39 4.99
C ILE A 19 -20.83 10.48 5.14
N ILE A 20 -21.31 10.33 6.37
CA ILE A 20 -22.70 10.60 6.73
C ILE A 20 -22.76 11.94 7.46
N ALA A 21 -23.61 12.85 6.97
CA ALA A 21 -23.82 14.19 7.52
C ALA A 21 -25.30 14.58 7.44
N ASP A 22 -25.68 15.68 8.09
CA ASP A 22 -27.08 16.12 8.12
C ASP A 22 -27.49 16.85 6.84
N SER A 23 -26.54 17.51 6.15
CA SER A 23 -26.78 18.25 4.92
C SER A 23 -25.52 18.30 4.04
N GLN A 24 -25.71 18.68 2.78
CA GLN A 24 -24.61 18.93 1.83
C GLN A 24 -23.61 19.98 2.38
N GLU A 25 -24.13 21.03 3.02
CA GLU A 25 -23.30 22.11 3.58
C GLU A 25 -22.43 21.62 4.72
N SER A 26 -22.96 20.79 5.62
CA SER A 26 -22.19 20.17 6.73
C SER A 26 -21.22 19.11 6.27
N ALA A 27 -21.36 18.55 5.07
CA ALA A 27 -20.47 17.55 4.50
C ALA A 27 -19.29 18.15 3.71
N GLU A 28 -19.49 19.30 3.05
CA GLU A 28 -18.53 19.84 2.08
C GLU A 28 -17.19 20.22 2.73
N GLU A 29 -17.21 20.93 3.86
CA GLU A 29 -15.99 21.36 4.56
C GLU A 29 -15.17 20.16 5.09
N PRO A 30 -15.74 19.16 5.83
CA PRO A 30 -14.99 17.99 6.26
C PRO A 30 -14.38 17.18 5.10
N ILE A 31 -15.13 17.00 4.01
CA ILE A 31 -14.61 16.30 2.82
C ILE A 31 -13.44 17.07 2.21
N GLN A 32 -13.55 18.40 2.13
CA GLN A 32 -12.46 19.22 1.59
C GLN A 32 -11.20 19.17 2.47
N ILE A 33 -11.35 19.18 3.79
CA ILE A 33 -10.24 19.04 4.75
C ILE A 33 -9.56 17.67 4.58
N ALA A 34 -10.33 16.58 4.44
CA ALA A 34 -9.77 15.26 4.18
C ALA A 34 -9.00 15.20 2.85
N ILE A 35 -9.52 15.84 1.80
CA ILE A 35 -8.81 15.97 0.50
C ILE A 35 -7.50 16.76 0.66
N MET A 36 -7.51 17.86 1.39
CA MET A 36 -6.31 18.64 1.65
C MET A 36 -5.25 17.85 2.42
N GLU A 37 -5.67 17.02 3.37
CA GLU A 37 -4.76 16.15 4.11
C GLU A 37 -4.10 15.11 3.19
N ILE A 38 -4.87 14.45 2.32
CA ILE A 38 -4.30 13.52 1.32
C ILE A 38 -3.31 14.24 0.40
N GLN A 39 -3.63 15.47 -0.04
CA GLN A 39 -2.71 16.27 -0.88
C GLN A 39 -1.43 16.66 -0.13
N ARG A 40 -1.53 16.93 1.17
CA ARG A 40 -0.37 17.20 2.03
C ARG A 40 0.54 15.98 2.11
N ILE A 41 -0.04 14.79 2.34
CA ILE A 41 0.69 13.51 2.38
C ILE A 41 1.32 13.22 1.00
N GLU A 42 0.60 13.45 -0.10
CA GLU A 42 1.16 13.31 -1.44
C GLU A 42 2.41 14.17 -1.63
N LYS A 43 2.38 15.44 -1.21
CA LYS A 43 3.55 16.33 -1.28
C LYS A 43 4.72 15.84 -0.42
N LEU A 44 4.44 15.27 0.75
CA LEU A 44 5.45 14.72 1.66
C LEU A 44 6.15 13.49 1.05
N LEU A 45 5.36 12.57 0.48
CA LEU A 45 5.81 11.23 0.08
C LEU A 45 6.23 11.10 -1.39
N THR A 46 5.87 12.06 -2.25
CA THR A 46 6.16 11.97 -3.69
C THR A 46 7.65 11.91 -3.98
N THR A 47 8.03 11.09 -4.96
CA THR A 47 9.40 11.03 -5.51
C THR A 47 9.53 11.82 -6.82
N PHE A 48 8.46 12.48 -7.28
CA PHE A 48 8.40 13.20 -8.56
C PHE A 48 8.65 14.70 -8.42
N SER A 49 8.54 15.25 -7.19
CA SER A 49 8.83 16.66 -6.92
C SER A 49 10.21 16.81 -6.28
N GLU A 50 11.04 17.69 -6.80
CA GLU A 50 12.37 17.98 -6.24
C GLU A 50 12.30 18.57 -4.84
N SER A 51 11.23 19.29 -4.52
CA SER A 51 11.03 19.92 -3.21
C SER A 51 10.46 18.98 -2.14
N SER A 52 10.03 17.76 -2.48
CA SER A 52 9.53 16.82 -1.48
C SER A 52 10.66 16.33 -0.56
N GLN A 53 10.34 16.11 0.71
CA GLN A 53 11.31 15.59 1.68
C GLN A 53 11.82 14.20 1.25
N THR A 54 10.95 13.35 0.73
CA THR A 54 11.34 12.03 0.19
C THR A 54 12.37 12.15 -0.93
N ASN A 55 12.17 13.09 -1.85
CA ASN A 55 13.12 13.25 -2.97
C ASN A 55 14.42 13.90 -2.52
N GLN A 56 14.41 14.80 -1.55
CA GLN A 56 15.61 15.35 -0.93
C GLN A 56 16.46 14.26 -0.26
N ILE A 57 15.81 13.30 0.45
CA ILE A 57 16.50 12.11 0.98
C ILE A 57 17.16 11.32 -0.15
N ASN A 58 16.43 11.07 -1.23
CA ASN A 58 16.92 10.30 -2.38
C ASN A 58 18.10 10.97 -3.11
N GLN A 59 18.06 12.29 -3.24
CA GLN A 59 19.15 13.07 -3.87
C GLN A 59 20.42 13.10 -3.02
N ASN A 60 20.31 12.95 -1.71
CA ASN A 60 21.44 12.98 -0.78
C ASN A 60 21.93 11.57 -0.37
N ALA A 61 21.45 10.52 -1.04
CA ALA A 61 21.87 9.13 -0.78
C ALA A 61 23.38 8.95 -0.94
N GLY A 62 24.06 8.43 0.09
CA GLY A 62 25.51 8.26 0.14
C GLY A 62 26.29 9.57 0.30
N ILE A 63 25.63 10.72 0.52
CA ILE A 63 26.28 12.03 0.62
C ILE A 63 26.17 12.57 2.06
N LYS A 64 24.95 12.81 2.54
CA LYS A 64 24.70 13.37 3.89
C LYS A 64 23.30 13.04 4.41
N PRO A 65 23.09 13.06 5.74
CA PRO A 65 21.77 13.03 6.33
C PRO A 65 20.91 14.23 5.90
N VAL A 66 19.61 14.02 5.76
CA VAL A 66 18.62 15.05 5.44
C VAL A 66 17.67 15.21 6.61
N GLN A 67 17.49 16.45 7.07
CA GLN A 67 16.49 16.78 8.08
C GLN A 67 15.11 16.77 7.46
N VAL A 68 14.15 16.14 8.16
CA VAL A 68 12.77 15.96 7.70
C VAL A 68 11.79 16.14 8.86
N ASP A 69 10.51 16.21 8.54
CA ASP A 69 9.45 16.24 9.55
C ASP A 69 9.41 14.96 10.38
N GLN A 70 9.07 15.10 11.65
CA GLN A 70 8.95 13.96 12.57
C GLN A 70 7.95 12.91 12.06
N GLU A 71 6.89 13.36 11.41
CA GLU A 71 5.89 12.49 10.76
C GLU A 71 6.54 11.50 9.77
N LEU A 72 7.50 11.99 8.97
CA LEU A 72 8.21 11.14 7.99
C LEU A 72 9.17 10.16 8.68
N ILE A 73 9.86 10.60 9.75
CA ILE A 73 10.66 9.71 10.59
C ILE A 73 9.81 8.56 11.15
N ASP A 74 8.65 8.90 11.73
CA ASP A 74 7.77 7.93 12.36
C ASP A 74 7.19 6.93 11.33
N LEU A 75 6.84 7.41 10.13
CA LEU A 75 6.38 6.55 9.04
C LEU A 75 7.49 5.61 8.56
N ILE A 76 8.71 6.11 8.35
CA ILE A 76 9.86 5.27 7.95
C ILE A 76 10.18 4.25 9.04
N LYS A 77 10.12 4.63 10.31
CA LYS A 77 10.34 3.72 11.44
C LYS A 77 9.33 2.56 11.45
N ARG A 78 8.03 2.85 11.26
CA ARG A 78 7.00 1.81 11.15
C ARG A 78 7.21 0.93 9.92
N ALA A 79 7.54 1.53 8.79
CA ALA A 79 7.87 0.81 7.56
C ALA A 79 9.08 -0.12 7.72
N ASN A 80 10.15 0.33 8.39
CA ASN A 80 11.31 -0.49 8.70
C ASN A 80 10.94 -1.66 9.62
N ARG A 81 10.01 -1.45 10.57
CA ARG A 81 9.51 -2.55 11.41
C ARG A 81 8.77 -3.60 10.58
N ILE A 82 7.98 -3.19 9.60
CA ILE A 82 7.34 -4.11 8.65
C ILE A 82 8.39 -4.85 7.80
N SER A 83 9.45 -4.15 7.37
CA SER A 83 10.56 -4.77 6.65
C SER A 83 11.27 -5.86 7.50
N GLU A 84 11.45 -5.64 8.78
CA GLU A 84 11.99 -6.64 9.71
C GLU A 84 11.09 -7.87 9.82
N ILE A 85 9.80 -7.67 10.09
CA ILE A 85 8.81 -8.75 10.25
C ILE A 85 8.70 -9.57 8.96
N THR A 86 8.72 -8.92 7.81
CA THR A 86 8.63 -9.57 6.48
C THR A 86 9.99 -10.00 5.94
N GLN A 87 11.06 -9.85 6.74
CA GLN A 87 12.43 -10.18 6.35
C GLN A 87 12.85 -9.53 5.02
N GLY A 88 12.44 -8.28 4.79
CA GLY A 88 12.75 -7.53 3.58
C GLY A 88 11.88 -7.86 2.37
N ALA A 89 10.78 -8.62 2.52
CA ALA A 89 9.78 -8.78 1.48
C ALA A 89 9.00 -7.46 1.24
N PHE A 90 8.81 -6.66 2.30
CA PHE A 90 8.51 -5.24 2.23
C PHE A 90 9.80 -4.46 2.44
N ASP A 91 10.07 -3.44 1.63
CA ASP A 91 11.25 -2.60 1.77
C ASP A 91 11.02 -1.24 1.11
N LEU A 92 11.13 -0.15 1.88
CA LEU A 92 11.01 1.21 1.31
C LEU A 92 12.08 1.50 0.27
N SER A 93 13.28 0.90 0.41
CA SER A 93 14.36 1.07 -0.55
C SER A 93 14.13 0.34 -1.88
N TYR A 94 12.98 -0.35 -2.03
CA TYR A 94 12.51 -0.88 -3.32
C TYR A 94 12.45 0.19 -4.42
N GLY A 95 12.34 1.47 -4.05
CA GLY A 95 12.52 2.60 -4.96
C GLY A 95 13.86 2.64 -5.69
N SER A 96 14.86 1.88 -5.22
CA SER A 96 16.21 1.75 -5.80
C SER A 96 16.29 0.74 -6.95
N ILE A 97 15.21 -0.01 -7.24
CA ILE A 97 15.23 -1.01 -8.33
C ILE A 97 15.55 -0.35 -9.66
N ASP A 98 16.40 -0.98 -10.44
CA ASP A 98 16.66 -0.56 -11.82
C ASP A 98 15.47 -0.94 -12.71
N LYS A 99 14.61 0.03 -12.96
CA LYS A 99 13.39 -0.15 -13.78
C LYS A 99 13.67 -0.30 -15.27
N SER A 100 14.89 -0.05 -15.75
CA SER A 100 15.22 -0.21 -17.15
C SER A 100 15.08 -1.65 -17.65
N LEU A 101 15.17 -2.61 -16.72
CA LEU A 101 15.01 -4.04 -16.99
C LEU A 101 13.53 -4.49 -17.05
N TRP A 102 12.60 -3.65 -16.58
CA TRP A 102 11.22 -4.05 -16.31
C TRP A 102 10.21 -3.03 -16.84
N ASN A 103 9.91 -3.11 -18.15
CA ASN A 103 8.87 -2.28 -18.75
C ASN A 103 7.46 -2.88 -18.59
N PHE A 104 7.37 -4.21 -18.40
CA PHE A 104 6.10 -4.94 -18.28
C PHE A 104 5.11 -4.62 -19.39
N ASP A 105 5.58 -4.46 -20.61
CA ASP A 105 4.75 -4.32 -21.78
C ASP A 105 4.70 -5.64 -22.58
N VAL A 106 3.78 -5.71 -23.55
CA VAL A 106 3.56 -6.91 -24.39
C VAL A 106 4.77 -7.28 -25.25
N SER A 107 5.76 -6.40 -25.41
CA SER A 107 6.97 -6.65 -26.19
C SER A 107 8.00 -7.50 -25.43
N MET A 108 7.83 -7.65 -24.13
CA MET A 108 8.76 -8.39 -23.27
C MET A 108 8.58 -9.91 -23.45
N THR A 109 9.52 -10.55 -24.13
CA THR A 109 9.45 -11.98 -24.50
C THR A 109 10.35 -12.90 -23.64
N SER A 110 11.26 -12.31 -22.84
CA SER A 110 12.17 -13.06 -21.98
C SER A 110 12.45 -12.29 -20.68
N LEU A 111 12.81 -13.02 -19.63
CA LEU A 111 13.30 -12.43 -18.38
C LEU A 111 14.81 -12.18 -18.48
N PRO A 112 15.34 -11.17 -17.75
CA PRO A 112 16.77 -11.01 -17.59
C PRO A 112 17.39 -12.25 -16.90
N SER A 113 18.67 -12.50 -17.11
CA SER A 113 19.37 -13.55 -16.38
C SER A 113 19.34 -13.29 -14.87
N ALA A 114 19.44 -14.34 -14.06
CA ALA A 114 19.44 -14.22 -12.59
C ALA A 114 20.56 -13.28 -12.08
N GLU A 115 21.70 -13.20 -12.77
CA GLU A 115 22.80 -12.31 -12.43
C GLU A 115 22.41 -10.84 -12.66
N ILE A 116 21.85 -10.51 -13.82
CA ILE A 116 21.38 -9.16 -14.17
C ILE A 116 20.24 -8.74 -13.21
N ALA A 117 19.29 -9.64 -12.94
CA ALA A 117 18.21 -9.40 -12.01
C ALA A 117 18.73 -9.07 -10.60
N ARG A 118 19.72 -9.83 -10.09
CA ARG A 118 20.35 -9.53 -8.78
C ARG A 118 21.09 -8.20 -8.76
N LYS A 119 21.74 -7.80 -9.85
CA LYS A 119 22.36 -6.48 -9.94
C LYS A 119 21.35 -5.34 -9.83
N SER A 120 20.14 -5.51 -10.38
CA SER A 120 19.09 -4.49 -10.34
C SER A 120 18.56 -4.18 -8.94
N ILE A 121 18.73 -5.10 -7.99
CA ILE A 121 18.24 -4.98 -6.61
C ILE A 121 19.34 -4.71 -5.59
N ARG A 122 20.60 -4.54 -6.01
CA ARG A 122 21.76 -4.42 -5.11
C ARG A 122 21.66 -3.30 -4.06
N LEU A 123 20.87 -2.28 -4.34
CA LEU A 123 20.63 -1.13 -3.46
C LEU A 123 19.37 -1.30 -2.60
N ILE A 124 18.62 -2.40 -2.75
CA ILE A 124 17.44 -2.68 -1.93
C ILE A 124 17.90 -3.31 -0.62
N ASN A 125 17.89 -2.53 0.45
CA ASN A 125 18.20 -3.00 1.79
C ASN A 125 17.74 -1.95 2.81
N TYR A 126 16.59 -2.19 3.47
CA TYR A 126 16.05 -1.30 4.49
C TYR A 126 17.02 -1.01 5.65
N LYS A 127 17.96 -1.91 5.94
CA LYS A 127 18.98 -1.72 6.99
C LYS A 127 19.96 -0.58 6.67
N ASN A 128 20.01 -0.13 5.43
CA ASN A 128 20.80 1.01 4.97
C ASN A 128 20.01 2.34 5.02
N ILE A 129 18.77 2.32 5.52
CA ILE A 129 17.96 3.51 5.84
C ILE A 129 18.23 3.85 7.31
N LEU A 130 19.11 4.81 7.55
CA LEU A 130 19.53 5.17 8.91
C LEU A 130 18.70 6.35 9.40
N LEU A 131 18.06 6.18 10.57
CA LEU A 131 17.26 7.20 11.23
C LEU A 131 17.99 7.76 12.43
N ASN A 132 17.97 9.08 12.60
CA ASN A 132 18.33 9.75 13.84
C ASN A 132 17.11 10.51 14.36
N GLU A 133 16.37 9.88 15.26
CA GLU A 133 15.13 10.41 15.84
C GLU A 133 15.36 11.72 16.60
N LYS A 134 16.52 11.87 17.28
CA LYS A 134 16.85 13.07 18.06
C LYS A 134 16.98 14.33 17.21
N ASN A 135 17.53 14.17 16.01
CA ASN A 135 17.77 15.29 15.09
C ASN A 135 16.78 15.30 13.92
N SER A 136 15.79 14.39 13.90
CA SER A 136 14.83 14.19 12.81
C SER A 136 15.52 14.11 11.44
N THR A 137 16.56 13.24 11.32
CA THR A 137 17.28 13.07 10.06
C THR A 137 17.19 11.65 9.51
N VAL A 138 17.21 11.55 8.20
CA VAL A 138 17.27 10.29 7.42
C VAL A 138 18.54 10.28 6.58
N PHE A 139 19.26 9.17 6.60
CA PHE A 139 20.42 8.97 5.76
C PHE A 139 20.35 7.62 5.02
N LEU A 140 20.42 7.66 3.71
CA LEU A 140 20.58 6.46 2.88
C LEU A 140 22.08 6.20 2.71
N LYS A 141 22.56 5.06 3.24
CA LYS A 141 23.98 4.75 3.35
C LYS A 141 24.70 4.65 2.00
N GLU A 142 24.02 4.10 0.99
CA GLU A 142 24.66 3.80 -0.29
C GLU A 142 24.30 4.85 -1.34
N LYS A 143 25.27 5.30 -2.13
CA LYS A 143 25.05 6.21 -3.25
C LYS A 143 24.11 5.57 -4.29
N GLY A 144 23.10 6.33 -4.70
CA GLY A 144 22.09 5.88 -5.67
C GLY A 144 20.94 5.09 -5.05
N MET A 145 20.94 4.85 -3.71
CA MET A 145 19.74 4.37 -3.03
C MET A 145 18.58 5.36 -3.20
N ARG A 146 17.38 4.81 -3.22
CA ARG A 146 16.14 5.58 -3.26
C ARG A 146 15.08 4.89 -2.41
N ILE A 147 14.36 5.66 -1.64
CA ILE A 147 13.14 5.19 -0.97
C ILE A 147 11.90 5.64 -1.70
N GLY A 148 10.81 4.91 -1.51
CA GLY A 148 9.50 5.26 -2.02
C GLY A 148 8.40 4.60 -1.20
N PHE A 149 7.24 5.26 -1.15
CA PHE A 149 6.13 4.88 -0.29
C PHE A 149 4.98 4.20 -1.05
N GLY A 150 5.23 3.65 -2.25
CA GLY A 150 4.20 3.07 -3.10
C GLY A 150 3.43 1.89 -2.49
N GLY A 151 4.01 1.18 -1.53
CA GLY A 151 3.37 0.03 -0.86
C GLY A 151 2.88 0.34 0.57
N ILE A 152 2.75 1.62 0.97
CA ILE A 152 2.24 2.02 2.28
C ILE A 152 1.55 3.39 2.22
N GLY A 153 1.88 4.19 1.23
CA GLY A 153 1.51 5.61 1.19
C GLY A 153 0.03 5.85 0.98
N LYS A 154 -0.67 4.99 0.22
CA LYS A 154 -2.11 5.11 0.00
C LYS A 154 -2.89 4.80 1.28
N GLY A 155 -2.54 3.70 1.94
CA GLY A 155 -3.11 3.31 3.22
C GLY A 155 -2.85 4.37 4.30
N TYR A 156 -1.62 4.90 4.36
CA TYR A 156 -1.29 6.00 5.28
C TYR A 156 -2.12 7.25 5.01
N ALA A 157 -2.27 7.67 3.76
CA ALA A 157 -3.07 8.84 3.42
C ALA A 157 -4.56 8.65 3.76
N ALA A 158 -5.12 7.47 3.51
CA ALA A 158 -6.50 7.14 3.90
C ALA A 158 -6.68 7.18 5.42
N GLU A 159 -5.73 6.65 6.19
CA GLU A 159 -5.74 6.66 7.65
C GLU A 159 -5.70 8.10 8.21
N MET A 160 -4.84 8.95 7.66
CA MET A 160 -4.73 10.35 8.10
C MET A 160 -5.98 11.15 7.73
N ALA A 161 -6.56 10.93 6.55
CA ALA A 161 -7.84 11.53 6.17
C ALA A 161 -8.99 11.10 7.11
N LYS A 162 -9.10 9.79 7.43
CA LYS A 162 -10.04 9.30 8.46
C LYS A 162 -9.84 10.02 9.79
N LYS A 163 -8.58 10.14 10.24
CA LYS A 163 -8.26 10.82 11.50
C LYS A 163 -8.76 12.28 11.49
N LYS A 164 -8.53 13.01 10.41
CA LYS A 164 -9.05 14.38 10.26
C LYS A 164 -10.55 14.45 10.32
N LEU A 165 -11.24 13.53 9.66
CA LEU A 165 -12.71 13.47 9.68
C LEU A 165 -13.25 13.17 11.09
N LEU A 166 -12.60 12.28 11.83
CA LEU A 166 -12.95 11.99 13.23
C LEU A 166 -12.72 13.21 14.15
N GLU A 167 -11.61 13.94 13.97
CA GLU A 167 -11.31 15.19 14.71
C GLU A 167 -12.37 16.26 14.47
N LEU A 168 -13.01 16.27 13.29
CA LEU A 168 -14.14 17.15 12.94
C LEU A 168 -15.50 16.62 13.39
N GLY A 169 -15.55 15.50 14.12
CA GLY A 169 -16.78 14.92 14.65
C GLY A 169 -17.58 14.06 13.67
N ILE A 170 -17.02 13.74 12.50
CA ILE A 170 -17.67 12.83 11.54
C ILE A 170 -17.60 11.40 12.06
N LYS A 171 -18.75 10.87 12.50
CA LYS A 171 -18.85 9.58 13.20
C LYS A 171 -18.87 8.37 12.28
N ASN A 172 -19.20 8.54 10.99
CA ASN A 172 -19.42 7.43 10.06
C ASN A 172 -18.85 7.76 8.68
N GLY A 173 -18.08 6.85 8.10
CA GLY A 173 -17.55 7.08 6.76
C GLY A 173 -16.63 5.98 6.24
N ILE A 174 -16.19 6.21 5.00
CA ILE A 174 -15.20 5.43 4.26
C ILE A 174 -14.25 6.40 3.58
N VAL A 175 -12.95 6.12 3.64
CA VAL A 175 -11.96 6.69 2.72
C VAL A 175 -11.41 5.55 1.88
N ASN A 176 -11.59 5.63 0.57
CA ASN A 176 -11.15 4.65 -0.40
C ASN A 176 -10.04 5.24 -1.28
N ALA A 177 -8.86 4.68 -1.21
CA ALA A 177 -7.65 5.04 -1.94
C ALA A 177 -7.39 4.02 -3.07
N ALA A 178 -8.23 4.05 -4.11
CA ALA A 178 -8.13 3.14 -5.26
C ALA A 178 -8.16 1.64 -4.88
N GLY A 179 -9.09 1.26 -3.99
CA GLY A 179 -9.25 -0.11 -3.51
C GLY A 179 -8.64 -0.38 -2.14
N ASP A 180 -7.69 0.45 -1.68
CA ASP A 180 -7.24 0.42 -0.29
C ASP A 180 -8.13 1.36 0.51
N LEU A 181 -8.89 0.83 1.46
CA LEU A 181 -9.91 1.61 2.14
C LEU A 181 -9.88 1.42 3.65
N CYS A 182 -10.40 2.39 4.35
CA CYS A 182 -10.73 2.29 5.77
C CYS A 182 -12.16 2.75 6.03
N THR A 183 -12.82 2.07 6.98
CA THR A 183 -14.19 2.35 7.40
C THR A 183 -14.23 2.73 8.88
N TRP A 184 -15.23 3.48 9.25
CA TRP A 184 -15.57 3.71 10.67
C TRP A 184 -17.07 3.98 10.83
N GLY A 185 -17.57 3.73 12.04
CA GLY A 185 -18.98 3.85 12.33
C GLY A 185 -19.84 2.91 11.49
N ARG A 186 -21.06 3.32 11.17
CA ARG A 186 -22.07 2.48 10.53
C ARG A 186 -22.82 3.23 9.43
N GLN A 187 -23.53 2.51 8.58
CA GLN A 187 -24.46 3.06 7.60
C GLN A 187 -25.68 3.71 8.28
N ILE A 188 -26.50 4.44 7.53
CA ILE A 188 -27.66 5.19 8.06
C ILE A 188 -28.67 4.25 8.73
N ASP A 189 -28.82 3.03 8.20
CA ASP A 189 -29.72 2.00 8.75
C ASP A 189 -29.14 1.25 9.96
N GLY A 190 -27.95 1.64 10.43
CA GLY A 190 -27.25 1.02 11.55
C GLY A 190 -26.44 -0.23 11.18
N SER A 191 -26.46 -0.67 9.92
CA SER A 191 -25.67 -1.81 9.45
C SER A 191 -24.16 -1.44 9.32
N GLU A 192 -23.30 -2.46 9.28
CA GLU A 192 -21.89 -2.29 8.93
C GLU A 192 -21.73 -1.90 7.45
N TRP A 193 -20.59 -1.31 7.10
CA TRP A 193 -20.28 -0.98 5.72
C TRP A 193 -20.07 -2.26 4.91
N THR A 194 -20.73 -2.37 3.75
CA THR A 194 -20.54 -3.50 2.82
C THR A 194 -19.45 -3.15 1.81
N VAL A 195 -18.38 -3.92 1.80
CA VAL A 195 -17.23 -3.75 0.90
C VAL A 195 -17.07 -4.98 0.02
N GLY A 196 -16.95 -4.76 -1.29
CA GLY A 196 -16.66 -5.82 -2.26
C GLY A 196 -15.16 -6.07 -2.39
N ILE A 197 -14.75 -7.33 -2.40
CA ILE A 197 -13.39 -7.75 -2.77
C ILE A 197 -13.39 -8.03 -4.28
N ALA A 198 -12.55 -7.32 -5.03
CA ALA A 198 -12.53 -7.43 -6.49
C ALA A 198 -12.09 -8.83 -6.97
N ASP A 199 -12.76 -9.32 -8.00
CA ASP A 199 -12.33 -10.52 -8.73
C ASP A 199 -11.12 -10.17 -9.61
N PRO A 200 -9.95 -10.77 -9.40
CA PRO A 200 -8.76 -10.48 -10.21
C PRO A 200 -8.91 -10.91 -11.67
N ASN A 201 -9.89 -11.76 -11.99
CA ASN A 201 -10.12 -12.28 -13.35
C ASN A 201 -11.27 -11.57 -14.06
N GLN A 202 -12.13 -10.84 -13.35
CA GLN A 202 -13.32 -10.17 -13.91
C GLN A 202 -13.42 -8.74 -13.40
N LYS A 203 -13.05 -7.78 -14.25
CA LYS A 203 -13.24 -6.35 -13.93
C LYS A 203 -14.71 -6.07 -13.61
N LEU A 204 -14.94 -5.27 -12.58
CA LEU A 204 -16.27 -4.85 -12.11
C LEU A 204 -17.09 -5.92 -11.35
N ARG A 205 -16.55 -7.11 -11.11
CA ARG A 205 -17.20 -8.13 -10.28
C ARG A 205 -16.48 -8.27 -8.94
N SER A 206 -17.23 -8.41 -7.87
CA SER A 206 -16.69 -8.80 -6.57
C SER A 206 -16.78 -10.31 -6.41
N ILE A 207 -15.68 -10.93 -5.96
CA ILE A 207 -15.63 -12.36 -5.65
C ILE A 207 -16.22 -12.66 -4.27
N ALA A 208 -16.18 -11.67 -3.38
CA ALA A 208 -16.75 -11.72 -2.05
C ALA A 208 -17.25 -10.35 -1.61
N GLN A 209 -18.19 -10.32 -0.68
CA GLN A 209 -18.62 -9.13 0.03
C GLN A 209 -18.37 -9.32 1.52
N MET A 210 -17.94 -8.28 2.20
CA MET A 210 -17.72 -8.29 3.63
C MET A 210 -18.44 -7.11 4.27
N ASN A 211 -19.09 -7.37 5.39
CA ASN A 211 -19.60 -6.32 6.25
C ASN A 211 -18.54 -5.98 7.27
N ILE A 212 -18.08 -4.74 7.27
CA ILE A 212 -16.96 -4.29 8.11
C ILE A 212 -17.25 -2.91 8.71
N SER A 213 -16.79 -2.73 9.93
CA SER A 213 -16.71 -1.44 10.61
C SER A 213 -15.44 -1.39 11.43
N GLU A 214 -14.85 -0.21 11.60
CA GLU A 214 -13.55 -0.01 12.28
C GLU A 214 -12.45 -0.91 11.70
N ARG A 215 -12.49 -1.14 10.39
CA ARG A 215 -11.52 -1.96 9.66
C ARG A 215 -11.05 -1.27 8.40
N ALA A 216 -9.90 -1.71 7.94
CA ALA A 216 -9.31 -1.36 6.68
C ALA A 216 -9.07 -2.60 5.83
N ILE A 217 -9.16 -2.43 4.52
CA ILE A 217 -8.87 -3.46 3.53
C ILE A 217 -7.91 -2.85 2.52
N ALA A 218 -6.88 -3.60 2.15
CA ALA A 218 -6.02 -3.26 1.02
C ALA A 218 -5.76 -4.50 0.17
N THR A 219 -5.69 -4.31 -1.14
CA THR A 219 -5.48 -5.41 -2.08
C THR A 219 -4.32 -5.11 -3.02
N SER A 220 -3.27 -5.91 -2.95
CA SER A 220 -2.24 -5.99 -3.98
C SER A 220 -2.62 -7.05 -5.00
N GLY A 221 -2.61 -6.68 -6.28
CA GLY A 221 -2.95 -7.59 -7.36
C GLY A 221 -2.08 -7.39 -8.60
N ASN A 222 -1.86 -8.46 -9.35
CA ASN A 222 -1.09 -8.44 -10.59
C ASN A 222 -1.98 -8.52 -11.85
N TYR A 223 -3.29 -8.33 -11.69
CA TYR A 223 -4.26 -8.39 -12.77
C TYR A 223 -4.26 -7.15 -13.67
N GLU A 224 -3.74 -6.02 -13.19
CA GLU A 224 -3.66 -4.78 -13.98
C GLU A 224 -2.40 -4.71 -14.84
N LYS A 225 -1.26 -5.24 -14.34
CA LYS A 225 0.03 -5.21 -15.03
C LYS A 225 0.76 -6.55 -14.87
N PHE A 226 0.83 -7.30 -15.93
CA PHE A 226 1.56 -8.57 -16.02
C PHE A 226 2.03 -8.82 -17.44
N ILE A 227 2.99 -9.73 -17.58
CA ILE A 227 3.43 -10.27 -18.87
C ILE A 227 3.30 -11.77 -18.87
N ASN A 228 3.08 -12.34 -20.08
CA ASN A 228 3.06 -13.78 -20.30
C ASN A 228 4.29 -14.20 -21.10
N ILE A 229 5.12 -15.06 -20.52
CA ILE A 229 6.31 -15.62 -21.16
C ILE A 229 6.21 -17.15 -21.05
N GLY A 230 6.21 -17.85 -22.20
CA GLY A 230 6.15 -19.30 -22.21
C GLY A 230 4.90 -19.88 -21.51
N GLY A 231 3.75 -19.21 -21.59
CA GLY A 231 2.51 -19.61 -20.93
C GLY A 231 2.44 -19.35 -19.42
N LYS A 232 3.47 -18.72 -18.83
CA LYS A 232 3.53 -18.37 -17.42
C LYS A 232 3.29 -16.86 -17.23
N LYS A 233 2.41 -16.51 -16.29
CA LYS A 233 2.08 -15.14 -15.90
C LYS A 233 3.13 -14.61 -14.91
N TYR A 234 3.67 -13.43 -15.20
CA TYR A 234 4.64 -12.74 -14.36
C TYR A 234 4.09 -11.37 -13.94
N SER A 235 4.05 -11.13 -12.65
CA SER A 235 3.58 -9.88 -12.05
C SER A 235 4.55 -8.72 -12.32
N HIS A 236 4.03 -7.49 -12.32
CA HIS A 236 4.87 -6.29 -12.26
C HIS A 236 5.61 -6.11 -10.93
N THR A 237 5.23 -6.88 -9.91
CA THR A 237 5.91 -6.89 -8.61
C THR A 237 7.16 -7.73 -8.69
N ILE A 238 8.30 -7.12 -8.39
CA ILE A 238 9.60 -7.79 -8.36
C ILE A 238 9.91 -8.24 -6.94
N ASN A 239 10.38 -9.46 -6.78
CA ASN A 239 10.87 -9.96 -5.51
C ASN A 239 12.18 -9.23 -5.15
N PRO A 240 12.23 -8.47 -4.05
CA PRO A 240 13.41 -7.67 -3.66
C PRO A 240 14.64 -8.50 -3.31
N LYS A 241 14.49 -9.84 -3.13
CA LYS A 241 15.59 -10.76 -2.83
C LYS A 241 16.19 -11.42 -4.07
N THR A 242 15.41 -11.58 -5.13
CA THR A 242 15.83 -12.28 -6.35
C THR A 242 15.99 -11.34 -7.55
N GLY A 243 15.34 -10.19 -7.53
CA GLY A 243 15.23 -9.27 -8.66
C GLY A 243 14.33 -9.78 -9.79
N LEU A 244 13.62 -10.89 -9.61
CA LEU A 244 12.73 -11.47 -10.61
C LEU A 244 11.26 -11.20 -10.26
N PRO A 245 10.38 -11.14 -11.27
CA PRO A 245 8.93 -11.02 -11.04
C PRO A 245 8.38 -12.18 -10.23
N ILE A 246 7.42 -11.89 -9.37
CA ILE A 246 6.67 -12.93 -8.65
C ILE A 246 5.66 -13.61 -9.58
N THR A 247 5.29 -14.84 -9.23
CA THR A 247 4.32 -15.68 -9.96
C THR A 247 3.49 -16.50 -8.96
N GLY A 248 2.38 -17.06 -9.41
CA GLY A 248 1.58 -18.00 -8.63
C GLY A 248 0.49 -17.37 -7.76
N ILE A 249 0.46 -16.03 -7.66
CA ILE A 249 -0.56 -15.29 -6.90
C ILE A 249 -1.13 -14.18 -7.76
N SER A 250 -2.44 -14.17 -7.93
CA SER A 250 -3.17 -13.13 -8.66
C SER A 250 -3.50 -11.92 -7.77
N SER A 251 -3.89 -12.15 -6.51
CA SER A 251 -4.14 -11.06 -5.56
C SER A 251 -3.97 -11.49 -4.11
N VAL A 252 -3.66 -10.51 -3.28
CA VAL A 252 -3.61 -10.62 -1.82
C VAL A 252 -4.42 -9.47 -1.24
N THR A 253 -5.45 -9.81 -0.48
CA THR A 253 -6.26 -8.85 0.29
C THR A 253 -5.91 -8.98 1.76
N ILE A 254 -5.54 -7.87 2.38
CA ILE A 254 -5.28 -7.78 3.82
C ILE A 254 -6.42 -7.00 4.48
N ILE A 255 -6.87 -7.49 5.62
CA ILE A 255 -7.84 -6.85 6.49
C ILE A 255 -7.15 -6.54 7.81
N SER A 256 -7.23 -5.30 8.26
CA SER A 256 -6.58 -4.81 9.48
C SER A 256 -7.42 -3.73 10.16
N SER A 257 -7.09 -3.35 11.39
CA SER A 257 -7.64 -2.15 12.02
C SER A 257 -7.07 -0.84 11.44
N HIS A 258 -5.93 -0.89 10.72
CA HIS A 258 -5.24 0.26 10.16
C HIS A 258 -5.00 0.11 8.67
N ALA A 259 -5.35 1.15 7.89
CA ALA A 259 -5.16 1.16 6.44
C ALA A 259 -3.68 1.17 6.04
N GLU A 260 -2.85 1.87 6.80
CA GLU A 260 -1.38 1.85 6.64
C GLU A 260 -0.83 0.42 6.68
N ILE A 261 -1.27 -0.37 7.66
CA ILE A 261 -0.82 -1.75 7.85
C ILE A 261 -1.40 -2.66 6.77
N ALA A 262 -2.67 -2.49 6.40
CA ALA A 262 -3.28 -3.28 5.34
C ALA A 262 -2.54 -3.11 4.01
N ASP A 263 -2.25 -1.87 3.58
CA ASP A 263 -1.49 -1.55 2.36
C ASP A 263 -0.07 -2.14 2.44
N ALA A 264 0.65 -1.89 3.56
CA ALA A 264 2.04 -2.32 3.72
C ALA A 264 2.23 -3.84 3.79
N MET A 265 1.22 -4.59 4.20
CA MET A 265 1.30 -6.06 4.34
C MET A 265 0.84 -6.83 3.10
N ALA A 266 0.10 -6.21 2.18
CA ALA A 266 -0.42 -6.90 1.01
C ALA A 266 0.70 -7.33 0.04
N THR A 267 1.59 -6.42 -0.33
CA THR A 267 2.71 -6.71 -1.25
C THR A 267 3.71 -7.75 -0.69
N PRO A 268 4.19 -7.65 0.57
CA PRO A 268 5.13 -8.64 1.08
C PRO A 268 4.53 -10.06 1.18
N VAL A 269 3.24 -10.20 1.45
CA VAL A 269 2.57 -11.52 1.40
C VAL A 269 2.63 -12.10 -0.02
N MET A 270 2.39 -11.28 -1.06
CA MET A 270 2.57 -11.72 -2.46
C MET A 270 4.01 -12.17 -2.73
N VAL A 271 5.01 -11.42 -2.24
CA VAL A 271 6.44 -11.73 -2.43
C VAL A 271 6.84 -13.01 -1.72
N MET A 272 6.32 -13.27 -0.52
CA MET A 272 6.62 -14.46 0.28
C MET A 272 5.96 -15.74 -0.27
N GLY A 273 4.88 -15.59 -1.02
CA GLY A 273 4.09 -16.71 -1.52
C GLY A 273 3.06 -17.23 -0.50
N ILE A 274 2.17 -18.10 -0.96
CA ILE A 274 0.96 -18.53 -0.23
C ILE A 274 1.30 -19.08 1.17
N ASN A 275 2.15 -20.09 1.24
CA ASN A 275 2.41 -20.79 2.50
C ASN A 275 3.12 -19.90 3.53
N ALA A 276 4.22 -19.23 3.14
CA ALA A 276 4.98 -18.38 4.04
C ALA A 276 4.18 -17.12 4.43
N GLY A 277 3.44 -16.55 3.49
CA GLY A 277 2.58 -15.39 3.73
C GLY A 277 1.47 -15.70 4.75
N LEU A 278 0.72 -16.78 4.56
CA LEU A 278 -0.32 -17.21 5.51
C LEU A 278 0.27 -17.60 6.88
N TYR A 279 1.39 -18.30 6.89
CA TYR A 279 2.07 -18.64 8.13
C TYR A 279 2.45 -17.40 8.94
N MET A 280 2.98 -16.38 8.28
CA MET A 280 3.33 -15.10 8.92
C MET A 280 2.07 -14.37 9.43
N ILE A 281 1.04 -14.21 8.60
CA ILE A 281 -0.20 -13.51 8.97
C ILE A 281 -0.88 -14.19 10.16
N ASN A 282 -0.90 -15.51 10.21
CA ASN A 282 -1.53 -16.26 11.32
C ASN A 282 -0.87 -16.02 12.69
N GLN A 283 0.33 -15.43 12.72
CA GLN A 283 1.03 -15.10 13.96
C GLN A 283 0.79 -13.65 14.41
N ILE A 284 0.14 -12.83 13.58
CA ILE A 284 -0.10 -11.41 13.87
C ILE A 284 -1.57 -11.22 14.26
N LYS A 285 -1.79 -10.65 15.45
CA LYS A 285 -3.14 -10.32 15.89
C LYS A 285 -3.76 -9.22 15.03
N ASP A 286 -5.08 -9.23 14.90
CA ASP A 286 -5.89 -8.20 14.22
C ASP A 286 -5.59 -8.00 12.73
N ILE A 287 -4.86 -8.94 12.11
CA ILE A 287 -4.66 -8.96 10.66
C ILE A 287 -5.22 -10.27 10.12
N ALA A 288 -6.00 -10.18 9.05
CA ALA A 288 -6.47 -11.31 8.28
C ALA A 288 -6.09 -11.17 6.80
N CYS A 289 -5.98 -12.29 6.10
CA CYS A 289 -5.53 -12.33 4.72
C CYS A 289 -6.39 -13.28 3.88
N MET A 290 -6.74 -12.85 2.67
CA MET A 290 -7.24 -13.69 1.60
C MET A 290 -6.27 -13.63 0.42
N ILE A 291 -5.88 -14.78 -0.10
CA ILE A 291 -5.00 -14.93 -1.26
C ILE A 291 -5.76 -15.63 -2.38
N ILE A 292 -5.66 -15.13 -3.60
CA ILE A 292 -6.17 -15.79 -4.80
C ILE A 292 -4.96 -16.12 -5.68
N ASP A 293 -4.80 -17.39 -6.02
CA ASP A 293 -3.72 -17.84 -6.90
C ASP A 293 -4.02 -17.60 -8.39
N ASP A 294 -3.05 -17.89 -9.25
CA ASP A 294 -3.18 -17.71 -10.70
C ASP A 294 -4.21 -18.66 -11.35
N TYR A 295 -4.71 -19.66 -10.60
CA TYR A 295 -5.76 -20.60 -11.02
C TYR A 295 -7.14 -20.26 -10.45
N GLY A 296 -7.25 -19.17 -9.67
CA GLY A 296 -8.49 -18.72 -9.04
C GLY A 296 -8.82 -19.44 -7.72
N LYS A 297 -7.92 -20.28 -7.19
CA LYS A 297 -8.13 -20.92 -5.89
C LYS A 297 -7.88 -19.90 -4.77
N ILE A 298 -8.78 -19.91 -3.79
CA ILE A 298 -8.78 -18.97 -2.67
C ILE A 298 -8.21 -19.64 -1.42
N TYR A 299 -7.38 -18.90 -0.71
CA TYR A 299 -6.76 -19.31 0.55
C TYR A 299 -7.00 -18.23 1.58
N PHE A 300 -7.23 -18.63 2.82
CA PHE A 300 -7.53 -17.73 3.93
C PHE A 300 -6.58 -17.94 5.11
N SER A 301 -6.29 -16.85 5.82
CA SER A 301 -5.69 -16.94 7.14
C SER A 301 -6.72 -17.41 8.17
N ASN A 302 -6.24 -17.95 9.30
CA ASN A 302 -7.10 -18.47 10.37
C ASN A 302 -7.95 -17.38 11.05
N ASN A 303 -7.57 -16.12 10.91
CA ASN A 303 -8.21 -14.97 11.58
C ASN A 303 -9.33 -14.33 10.73
N ILE A 304 -9.63 -14.88 9.57
CA ILE A 304 -10.67 -14.34 8.70
C ILE A 304 -12.03 -14.95 9.05
N ASN A 305 -12.99 -14.09 9.41
CA ASN A 305 -14.40 -14.46 9.54
C ASN A 305 -15.14 -13.90 8.33
N ILE A 306 -15.29 -14.69 7.29
CA ILE A 306 -16.20 -14.41 6.18
C ILE A 306 -17.52 -15.11 6.52
N LYS A 307 -18.59 -14.31 6.67
CA LYS A 307 -19.97 -14.84 6.77
C LYS A 307 -20.56 -14.95 5.37
#